data_3d9483018bad55d8840ba82ac6b1b02b
#
_entry.id   3d9483018bad55d8840ba82ac6b1b02b
#
_cell.length_a   1.000
_cell.length_b   1.000
_cell.length_c   1.000
_cell.angle_alpha   90.00
_cell.angle_beta   90.00
_cell.angle_gamma   90.00
#
_symmetry.space_group_name_H-M   'P 1'
#
loop_
_entity.id
_entity.type
_entity.pdbx_description
1 polymer ?
#
loop_
_entity_poly.entity_id
_entity_poly.type
_entity_poly.pdbx_seq_one_letter_code
_entity_poly.pdbx_strand_id
1 'polypeptide(L)'
;MKLFKLIRITVLLLILIAVAFYTKHQKVKSRSWVQPLHVMLYPMNGDNNNPVVESYMRSLKEEDFSEIDEFFQRESQKFSIVTRQPTLTHLGNILTEYPPTEPTPESGVFSIITWSLKLRYWAFNHTPDASENAQRVVVFLYYHEADKNRVLQHSLGLDKGLLTIVHAFAAKEQAAQNNIVIAHEILHTVGATDKYNPQNQPLFPSGYAEPDKQPLYPQTQAEIMSAHIPMSEEESRMADNLNQCVVGQQTALEINWVSR
;
A
#
# COMPACT_ATOMS: atom_id res chain seq x y z
N MET A 1 4.90 47.61 8.19
CA MET A 1 4.57 46.36 8.90
C MET A 1 3.34 45.64 8.35
N LYS A 2 2.19 46.31 8.11
CA LYS A 2 0.94 45.65 7.63
C LYS A 2 1.08 45.06 6.22
N LEU A 3 1.73 45.75 5.26
CA LEU A 3 1.92 45.27 3.88
C LEU A 3 2.77 44.00 3.80
N PHE A 4 3.88 43.92 4.53
CA PHE A 4 4.75 42.77 4.57
C PHE A 4 4.06 41.51 5.16
N LYS A 5 3.18 41.75 6.18
CA LYS A 5 2.35 40.68 6.75
C LYS A 5 1.33 40.18 5.73
N LEU A 6 0.72 41.07 4.97
CA LEU A 6 -0.26 40.75 3.93
C LEU A 6 0.40 39.94 2.80
N ILE A 7 1.57 40.38 2.28
CA ILE A 7 2.32 39.70 1.24
C ILE A 7 2.67 38.28 1.71
N ARG A 8 3.18 38.11 2.94
CA ARG A 8 3.53 36.79 3.49
C ARG A 8 2.31 35.85 3.56
N ILE A 9 1.16 36.36 4.01
CA ILE A 9 -0.07 35.58 4.07
C ILE A 9 -0.51 35.15 2.66
N THR A 10 -0.51 36.09 1.70
CA THR A 10 -0.89 35.80 0.32
C THR A 10 0.01 34.75 -0.31
N VAL A 11 1.34 34.84 -0.14
CA VAL A 11 2.30 33.85 -0.65
C VAL A 11 2.05 32.48 -0.03
N LEU A 12 1.85 32.41 1.30
CA LEU A 12 1.56 31.13 1.97
C LEU A 12 0.25 30.51 1.48
N LEU A 13 -0.76 31.34 1.21
CA LEU A 13 -2.05 30.90 0.70
C LEU A 13 -1.94 30.39 -0.74
N LEU A 14 -1.17 31.05 -1.59
CA LEU A 14 -0.88 30.59 -2.95
C LEU A 14 -0.11 29.25 -2.96
N ILE A 15 0.88 29.10 -2.07
CA ILE A 15 1.60 27.82 -1.90
C ILE A 15 0.63 26.74 -1.46
N LEU A 16 -0.24 27.00 -0.48
CA LEU A 16 -1.25 26.04 -0.02
C LEU A 16 -2.19 25.59 -1.15
N ILE A 17 -2.68 26.56 -1.93
CA ILE A 17 -3.53 26.29 -3.09
C ILE A 17 -2.78 25.44 -4.14
N ALA A 18 -1.54 25.78 -4.47
CA ALA A 18 -0.73 25.03 -5.42
C ALA A 18 -0.51 23.58 -4.97
N VAL A 19 -0.18 23.37 -3.68
CA VAL A 19 -0.01 22.04 -3.07
C VAL A 19 -1.33 21.26 -3.11
N ALA A 20 -2.46 21.89 -2.81
CA ALA A 20 -3.77 21.25 -2.86
C ALA A 20 -4.14 20.81 -4.29
N PHE A 21 -3.91 21.67 -5.29
CA PHE A 21 -4.11 21.31 -6.70
C PHE A 21 -3.19 20.19 -7.16
N TYR A 22 -1.91 20.26 -6.80
CA TYR A 22 -0.94 19.20 -7.14
C TYR A 22 -1.36 17.86 -6.54
N THR A 23 -1.72 17.83 -5.26
CA THR A 23 -2.16 16.60 -4.56
C THR A 23 -3.44 16.03 -5.21
N LYS A 24 -4.42 16.91 -5.54
CA LYS A 24 -5.64 16.49 -6.24
C LYS A 24 -5.34 15.92 -7.61
N HIS A 25 -4.44 16.56 -8.37
CA HIS A 25 -4.04 16.10 -9.69
C HIS A 25 -3.37 14.71 -9.62
N GLN A 26 -2.44 14.50 -8.69
CA GLN A 26 -1.78 13.23 -8.47
C GLN A 26 -2.80 12.12 -8.11
N LYS A 27 -3.76 12.42 -7.23
CA LYS A 27 -4.81 11.47 -6.84
C LYS A 27 -5.71 11.08 -8.02
N VAL A 28 -6.11 12.04 -8.85
CA VAL A 28 -6.90 11.75 -10.05
C VAL A 28 -6.10 10.94 -11.05
N LYS A 29 -4.84 11.28 -11.25
CA LYS A 29 -3.95 10.62 -12.19
C LYS A 29 -3.67 9.16 -11.77
N SER A 30 -3.36 8.90 -10.49
CA SER A 30 -3.07 7.54 -9.98
C SER A 30 -4.27 6.59 -10.04
N ARG A 31 -5.50 7.12 -10.09
CA ARG A 31 -6.74 6.35 -10.19
C ARG A 31 -7.34 6.35 -11.60
N SER A 32 -6.62 6.89 -12.59
CA SER A 32 -7.12 6.92 -13.97
C SER A 32 -6.90 5.61 -14.72
N TRP A 33 -5.90 4.83 -14.30
CA TRP A 33 -5.50 3.55 -14.89
C TRP A 33 -5.29 3.62 -16.41
N VAL A 34 -4.90 4.80 -16.91
CA VAL A 34 -4.55 5.02 -18.34
C VAL A 34 -3.10 4.60 -18.58
N GLN A 35 -2.26 4.72 -17.59
CA GLN A 35 -0.86 4.30 -17.59
C GLN A 35 -0.61 3.38 -16.41
N PRO A 36 0.37 2.47 -16.50
CA PRO A 36 0.78 1.65 -15.36
C PRO A 36 1.17 2.49 -14.14
N LEU A 37 0.85 1.98 -12.97
CA LEU A 37 1.34 2.48 -11.69
C LEU A 37 2.69 1.83 -11.40
N HIS A 38 3.77 2.60 -11.39
CA HIS A 38 5.09 2.08 -11.04
C HIS A 38 5.20 1.91 -9.53
N VAL A 39 5.39 0.67 -9.10
CA VAL A 39 5.54 0.31 -7.68
C VAL A 39 7.03 0.14 -7.39
N MET A 40 7.59 1.03 -6.58
CA MET A 40 9.01 1.02 -6.21
C MET A 40 9.15 0.46 -4.80
N LEU A 41 9.72 -0.73 -4.67
CA LEU A 41 9.92 -1.41 -3.39
C LEU A 41 11.32 -1.11 -2.86
N TYR A 42 11.41 -0.50 -1.69
CA TYR A 42 12.69 -0.20 -1.03
C TYR A 42 12.82 -1.03 0.24
N PRO A 43 13.61 -2.13 0.22
CA PRO A 43 13.83 -2.98 1.38
C PRO A 43 14.59 -2.23 2.48
N MET A 44 14.19 -2.44 3.72
CA MET A 44 14.79 -1.86 4.93
C MET A 44 14.87 -2.93 6.03
N ASN A 45 15.93 -2.89 6.83
CA ASN A 45 16.07 -3.80 7.96
C ASN A 45 15.27 -3.29 9.16
N GLY A 46 14.11 -3.91 9.43
CA GLY A 46 13.22 -3.53 10.53
C GLY A 46 13.72 -3.94 11.94
N ASP A 47 14.84 -4.66 12.03
CA ASP A 47 15.37 -5.22 13.27
C ASP A 47 16.78 -4.70 13.61
N ASN A 48 17.01 -3.40 13.44
CA ASN A 48 18.23 -2.72 13.87
C ASN A 48 19.53 -3.42 13.39
N ASN A 49 19.66 -3.61 12.07
CA ASN A 49 20.80 -4.26 11.43
C ASN A 49 20.96 -5.76 11.76
N ASN A 50 19.86 -6.46 11.98
CA ASN A 50 19.88 -7.90 12.16
C ASN A 50 20.51 -8.59 10.91
N PRO A 51 21.58 -9.41 11.08
CA PRO A 51 22.29 -10.01 9.94
C PRO A 51 21.48 -11.04 9.16
N VAL A 52 20.49 -11.69 9.78
CA VAL A 52 19.58 -12.63 9.11
C VAL A 52 18.69 -11.87 8.13
N VAL A 53 18.11 -10.75 8.59
CA VAL A 53 17.29 -9.86 7.77
C VAL A 53 18.11 -9.25 6.64
N GLU A 54 19.33 -8.80 6.94
CA GLU A 54 20.25 -8.23 5.94
C GLU A 54 20.59 -9.25 4.85
N SER A 55 20.89 -10.50 5.23
CA SER A 55 21.16 -11.59 4.29
C SER A 55 19.96 -11.88 3.40
N TYR A 56 18.75 -11.89 3.98
CA TYR A 56 17.51 -12.09 3.22
C TYR A 56 17.30 -10.95 2.20
N MET A 57 17.39 -9.70 2.63
CA MET A 57 17.21 -8.54 1.75
C MET A 57 18.19 -8.54 0.57
N ARG A 58 19.46 -8.94 0.80
CA ARG A 58 20.48 -9.05 -0.27
C ARG A 58 20.17 -10.19 -1.26
N SER A 59 19.36 -11.17 -0.88
CA SER A 59 18.95 -12.27 -1.75
C SER A 59 17.74 -11.95 -2.62
N LEU A 60 17.01 -10.85 -2.33
CA LEU A 60 15.81 -10.46 -3.06
C LEU A 60 16.12 -10.11 -4.52
N LYS A 61 15.19 -10.48 -5.39
CA LYS A 61 15.19 -10.15 -6.81
C LYS A 61 13.84 -9.57 -7.22
N GLU A 62 13.80 -8.87 -8.34
CA GLU A 62 12.57 -8.29 -8.86
C GLU A 62 11.50 -9.37 -9.16
N GLU A 63 11.95 -10.56 -9.60
CA GLU A 63 11.07 -11.69 -9.87
C GLU A 63 10.30 -12.20 -8.65
N ASP A 64 10.82 -11.99 -7.43
CA ASP A 64 10.14 -12.39 -6.18
C ASP A 64 8.82 -11.62 -5.96
N PHE A 65 8.62 -10.53 -6.69
CA PHE A 65 7.45 -9.64 -6.61
C PHE A 65 6.54 -9.71 -7.85
N SER A 66 6.86 -10.56 -8.84
CA SER A 66 6.10 -10.67 -10.10
C SER A 66 4.62 -11.03 -9.88
N GLU A 67 4.33 -11.80 -8.82
CA GLU A 67 2.97 -12.19 -8.45
C GLU A 67 2.06 -10.97 -8.17
N ILE A 68 2.62 -9.84 -7.75
CA ILE A 68 1.89 -8.59 -7.54
C ILE A 68 1.34 -8.07 -8.87
N ASP A 69 2.19 -7.97 -9.89
CA ASP A 69 1.78 -7.47 -11.21
C ASP A 69 0.82 -8.45 -11.91
N GLU A 70 1.05 -9.75 -11.76
CA GLU A 70 0.16 -10.81 -12.26
C GLU A 70 -1.24 -10.71 -11.61
N PHE A 71 -1.30 -10.47 -10.29
CA PHE A 71 -2.54 -10.27 -9.57
C PHE A 71 -3.31 -9.06 -10.11
N PHE A 72 -2.68 -7.89 -10.18
CA PHE A 72 -3.32 -6.69 -10.68
C PHE A 72 -3.76 -6.85 -12.13
N GLN A 73 -2.96 -7.50 -12.98
CA GLN A 73 -3.31 -7.79 -14.35
C GLN A 73 -4.54 -8.69 -14.47
N ARG A 74 -4.56 -9.80 -13.73
CA ARG A 74 -5.67 -10.75 -13.71
C ARG A 74 -6.96 -10.11 -13.20
N GLU A 75 -6.88 -9.38 -12.11
CA GLU A 75 -8.07 -8.77 -11.50
C GLU A 75 -8.63 -7.63 -12.36
N SER A 76 -7.76 -6.80 -12.95
CA SER A 76 -8.17 -5.68 -13.79
C SER A 76 -8.95 -6.10 -15.04
N GLN A 77 -8.65 -7.27 -15.59
CA GLN A 77 -9.39 -7.81 -16.75
C GLN A 77 -10.87 -8.04 -16.47
N LYS A 78 -11.22 -8.33 -15.21
CA LYS A 78 -12.63 -8.52 -14.80
C LYS A 78 -13.45 -7.23 -14.89
N PHE A 79 -12.78 -6.07 -14.82
CA PHE A 79 -13.40 -4.75 -14.77
C PHE A 79 -13.21 -3.93 -16.06
N SER A 80 -12.60 -4.53 -17.10
CA SER A 80 -12.44 -3.91 -18.43
C SER A 80 -11.72 -2.56 -18.40
N ILE A 81 -10.73 -2.38 -17.53
CA ILE A 81 -9.92 -1.15 -17.51
C ILE A 81 -9.03 -1.06 -18.78
N VAL A 82 -8.65 0.17 -19.16
CA VAL A 82 -7.96 0.45 -20.42
C VAL A 82 -6.57 -0.16 -20.46
N THR A 83 -5.81 -0.08 -19.38
CA THR A 83 -4.44 -0.61 -19.33
C THR A 83 -4.43 -2.12 -19.13
N ARG A 84 -3.64 -2.81 -19.95
CA ARG A 84 -3.47 -4.28 -19.82
C ARG A 84 -2.55 -4.66 -18.66
N GLN A 85 -1.70 -3.76 -18.22
CA GLN A 85 -0.76 -3.96 -17.13
C GLN A 85 -0.90 -2.79 -16.14
N PRO A 86 -1.76 -2.94 -15.11
CA PRO A 86 -2.09 -1.86 -14.19
C PRO A 86 -0.92 -1.42 -13.31
N THR A 87 -0.03 -2.35 -12.97
CA THR A 87 1.16 -2.11 -12.16
C THR A 87 2.42 -2.61 -12.84
N LEU A 88 3.54 -1.99 -12.50
CA LEU A 88 4.90 -2.39 -12.84
C LEU A 88 5.73 -2.29 -11.56
N THR A 89 6.06 -3.44 -11.00
CA THR A 89 6.78 -3.54 -9.72
C THR A 89 8.28 -3.62 -9.96
N HIS A 90 9.03 -2.78 -9.26
CA HIS A 90 10.48 -2.67 -9.35
C HIS A 90 11.10 -2.78 -7.97
N LEU A 91 12.19 -3.53 -7.86
CA LEU A 91 13.00 -3.61 -6.66
C LEU A 91 14.05 -2.49 -6.67
N GLY A 92 13.92 -1.54 -5.75
CA GLY A 92 14.88 -0.47 -5.52
C GLY A 92 16.05 -0.90 -4.63
N ASN A 93 16.94 0.04 -4.37
CA ASN A 93 18.08 -0.20 -3.49
C ASN A 93 17.65 -0.44 -2.03
N ILE A 94 18.43 -1.25 -1.31
CA ILE A 94 18.26 -1.39 0.15
C ILE A 94 18.58 -0.05 0.81
N LEU A 95 17.64 0.47 1.61
CA LEU A 95 17.83 1.70 2.37
C LEU A 95 18.34 1.39 3.77
N THR A 96 19.39 2.10 4.18
CA THR A 96 20.00 1.99 5.52
C THR A 96 19.59 3.12 6.46
N GLU A 97 19.08 4.22 5.91
CA GLU A 97 18.53 5.33 6.68
C GLU A 97 17.04 5.15 6.86
N TYR A 98 16.55 5.41 8.07
CA TYR A 98 15.15 5.23 8.41
C TYR A 98 14.34 6.52 8.19
N PRO A 99 13.07 6.42 7.75
CA PRO A 99 12.18 7.56 7.71
C PRO A 99 11.89 8.08 9.12
N PRO A 100 11.33 9.30 9.23
CA PRO A 100 10.90 9.87 10.51
C PRO A 100 9.97 8.92 11.24
N THR A 101 10.21 8.72 12.55
CA THR A 101 9.39 7.87 13.41
C THR A 101 7.93 8.27 13.36
N GLU A 102 7.05 7.31 13.22
CA GLU A 102 5.60 7.51 13.18
C GLU A 102 5.08 8.15 14.46
N PRO A 103 4.10 9.08 14.36
CA PRO A 103 3.45 9.61 15.55
C PRO A 103 2.61 8.52 16.24
N THR A 104 2.55 8.58 17.57
CA THR A 104 1.70 7.65 18.33
C THR A 104 0.21 7.92 18.05
N PRO A 105 -0.69 6.94 18.25
CA PRO A 105 -2.13 7.12 18.05
C PRO A 105 -2.74 8.30 18.83
N GLU A 106 -2.10 8.68 19.95
CA GLU A 106 -2.52 9.82 20.80
C GLU A 106 -1.98 11.16 20.29
N SER A 107 -1.17 11.15 19.24
CA SER A 107 -0.57 12.37 18.69
C SER A 107 -1.63 13.28 18.10
N GLY A 108 -1.55 14.57 18.40
CA GLY A 108 -2.46 15.56 17.85
C GLY A 108 -2.29 15.73 16.33
N VAL A 109 -3.34 16.24 15.68
CA VAL A 109 -3.39 16.45 14.21
C VAL A 109 -2.18 17.20 13.67
N PHE A 110 -1.66 18.18 14.42
CA PHE A 110 -0.48 18.95 14.01
C PHE A 110 0.80 18.10 13.95
N SER A 111 0.96 17.15 14.86
CA SER A 111 2.07 16.20 14.86
C SER A 111 2.01 15.29 13.63
N ILE A 112 0.83 14.79 13.29
CA ILE A 112 0.58 13.95 12.11
C ILE A 112 0.90 14.72 10.82
N ILE A 113 0.46 15.96 10.70
CA ILE A 113 0.75 16.81 9.52
C ILE A 113 2.27 17.03 9.40
N THR A 114 2.94 17.37 10.50
CA THR A 114 4.37 17.65 10.50
C THR A 114 5.17 16.40 10.15
N TRP A 115 4.81 15.25 10.71
CA TRP A 115 5.41 13.96 10.36
C TRP A 115 5.20 13.63 8.88
N SER A 116 4.00 13.77 8.37
CA SER A 116 3.68 13.50 6.95
C SER A 116 4.52 14.37 6.00
N LEU A 117 4.78 15.62 6.34
CA LEU A 117 5.65 16.50 5.54
C LEU A 117 7.12 16.07 5.62
N LYS A 118 7.60 15.71 6.81
CA LYS A 118 8.97 15.20 7.01
C LYS A 118 9.19 13.90 6.25
N LEU A 119 8.22 12.96 6.31
CA LEU A 119 8.28 11.69 5.59
C LEU A 119 8.38 11.90 4.08
N ARG A 120 7.58 12.81 3.51
CA ARG A 120 7.62 13.13 2.07
C ARG A 120 8.94 13.75 1.64
N TYR A 121 9.47 14.67 2.46
CA TYR A 121 10.77 15.28 2.21
C TYR A 121 11.88 14.24 2.28
N TRP A 122 11.84 13.36 3.28
CA TRP A 122 12.78 12.26 3.42
C TRP A 122 12.69 11.30 2.24
N ALA A 123 11.48 10.86 1.87
CA ALA A 123 11.25 9.99 0.72
C ALA A 123 11.80 10.59 -0.58
N PHE A 124 11.54 11.88 -0.84
CA PHE A 124 12.07 12.58 -2.02
C PHE A 124 13.59 12.52 -2.13
N ASN A 125 14.31 12.63 -1.00
CA ASN A 125 15.77 12.60 -0.98
C ASN A 125 16.35 11.18 -1.10
N HIS A 126 15.60 10.14 -0.69
CA HIS A 126 16.12 8.76 -0.63
C HIS A 126 15.59 7.87 -1.75
N THR A 127 14.69 8.36 -2.58
CA THR A 127 14.13 7.59 -3.72
C THR A 127 14.27 8.37 -5.04
N PRO A 128 15.52 8.61 -5.52
CA PRO A 128 15.76 9.47 -6.68
C PRO A 128 15.34 8.86 -8.02
N ASP A 129 15.22 7.52 -8.11
CA ASP A 129 15.13 6.77 -9.36
C ASP A 129 13.78 6.86 -10.07
N ALA A 130 12.94 7.82 -9.71
CA ALA A 130 11.68 7.99 -10.39
C ALA A 130 11.81 8.91 -11.59
N SER A 131 11.38 8.45 -12.75
CA SER A 131 11.12 9.35 -13.86
C SER A 131 10.07 10.38 -13.44
N GLU A 132 10.31 11.66 -13.69
CA GLU A 132 9.44 12.78 -13.26
C GLU A 132 8.00 12.66 -13.79
N ASN A 133 7.76 11.84 -14.80
CA ASN A 133 6.47 11.67 -15.48
C ASN A 133 5.74 10.37 -15.14
N ALA A 134 6.33 9.44 -14.39
CA ALA A 134 5.69 8.19 -14.04
C ALA A 134 4.82 8.33 -12.79
N GLN A 135 3.61 7.77 -12.85
CA GLN A 135 2.80 7.55 -11.64
C GLN A 135 3.50 6.48 -10.83
N ARG A 136 3.92 6.80 -9.61
CA ARG A 136 4.61 5.84 -8.76
C ARG A 136 4.04 5.76 -7.37
N VAL A 137 4.04 4.56 -6.85
CA VAL A 137 3.89 4.25 -5.42
C VAL A 137 5.27 3.90 -4.88
N VAL A 138 5.65 4.49 -3.78
CA VAL A 138 6.87 4.13 -3.04
C VAL A 138 6.48 3.29 -1.84
N VAL A 139 7.03 2.10 -1.77
CA VAL A 139 6.81 1.13 -0.69
C VAL A 139 8.10 1.00 0.11
N PHE A 140 8.10 1.47 1.34
CA PHE A 140 9.18 1.21 2.30
C PHE A 140 8.88 -0.13 2.97
N LEU A 141 9.66 -1.15 2.60
CA LEU A 141 9.41 -2.53 2.97
C LEU A 141 10.34 -2.95 4.12
N TYR A 142 9.80 -2.86 5.35
CA TYR A 142 10.51 -3.24 6.56
C TYR A 142 10.48 -4.74 6.76
N TYR A 143 11.61 -5.38 6.57
CA TYR A 143 11.77 -6.79 6.85
C TYR A 143 12.15 -7.04 8.30
N HIS A 144 11.50 -8.02 8.89
CA HIS A 144 11.69 -8.48 10.25
C HIS A 144 12.03 -9.96 10.27
N GLU A 145 12.89 -10.38 11.21
CA GLU A 145 13.19 -11.80 11.40
C GLU A 145 11.90 -12.58 11.70
N ALA A 146 11.70 -13.69 11.01
CA ALA A 146 10.55 -14.55 11.19
C ALA A 146 10.68 -15.33 12.50
N ASP A 147 9.88 -14.97 13.48
CA ASP A 147 9.67 -15.73 14.72
C ASP A 147 8.20 -16.19 14.76
N LYS A 148 7.96 -17.43 15.18
CA LYS A 148 6.61 -18.03 15.28
C LYS A 148 5.65 -17.25 16.18
N ASN A 149 6.17 -16.47 17.13
CA ASN A 149 5.39 -15.70 18.10
C ASN A 149 5.36 -14.21 17.76
N ARG A 150 5.98 -13.77 16.69
CA ARG A 150 6.05 -12.35 16.33
C ARG A 150 4.81 -11.94 15.56
N VAL A 151 4.10 -10.96 16.11
CA VAL A 151 3.07 -10.22 15.40
C VAL A 151 3.72 -8.96 14.83
N LEU A 152 3.65 -8.75 13.53
CA LEU A 152 4.16 -7.54 12.89
C LEU A 152 3.30 -6.34 13.24
N GLN A 153 3.90 -5.16 13.22
CA GLN A 153 3.16 -3.91 13.29
C GLN A 153 2.23 -3.77 12.08
N HIS A 154 1.13 -3.05 12.26
CA HIS A 154 0.25 -2.74 11.14
C HIS A 154 1.03 -1.95 10.07
N SER A 155 0.86 -2.34 8.83
CA SER A 155 1.33 -1.58 7.69
C SER A 155 0.51 -0.30 7.53
N LEU A 156 1.03 0.71 6.86
CA LEU A 156 0.39 2.01 6.75
C LEU A 156 0.43 2.54 5.31
N GLY A 157 -0.68 2.46 4.63
CA GLY A 157 -0.88 3.10 3.33
C GLY A 157 -1.26 4.57 3.46
N LEU A 158 -0.49 5.47 2.85
CA LEU A 158 -0.79 6.90 2.80
C LEU A 158 -1.39 7.28 1.45
N ASP A 159 -2.73 7.37 1.37
CA ASP A 159 -3.49 7.82 0.17
C ASP A 159 -2.95 9.16 -0.40
N LYS A 160 -2.49 10.05 0.47
CA LYS A 160 -1.92 11.34 0.04
C LYS A 160 -0.42 11.23 -0.20
N GLY A 161 -0.01 10.91 -1.41
CA GLY A 161 1.39 10.96 -1.84
C GLY A 161 1.94 9.65 -2.35
N LEU A 162 1.09 8.64 -2.48
CA LEU A 162 1.46 7.34 -3.06
C LEU A 162 2.69 6.74 -2.33
N LEU A 163 2.68 6.84 -1.01
CA LEU A 163 3.70 6.28 -0.12
C LEU A 163 3.04 5.25 0.79
N THR A 164 3.71 4.14 1.03
CA THR A 164 3.28 3.15 2.02
C THR A 164 4.46 2.57 2.78
N ILE A 165 4.22 2.18 4.01
CA ILE A 165 5.15 1.45 4.87
C ILE A 165 4.55 0.06 5.06
N VAL A 166 5.29 -0.96 4.67
CA VAL A 166 4.90 -2.36 4.79
C VAL A 166 5.85 -3.07 5.73
N HIS A 167 5.30 -3.80 6.69
CA HIS A 167 6.04 -4.71 7.54
C HIS A 167 5.90 -6.15 7.03
N ALA A 168 7.01 -6.83 6.81
CA ALA A 168 7.09 -8.15 6.20
C ALA A 168 8.09 -9.06 6.93
N PHE A 169 7.96 -10.36 6.78
CA PHE A 169 8.91 -11.32 7.35
C PHE A 169 10.06 -11.60 6.38
N ALA A 170 11.27 -11.64 6.90
CA ALA A 170 12.49 -12.01 6.18
C ALA A 170 12.63 -13.54 6.08
N ALA A 171 11.67 -14.20 5.44
CA ALA A 171 11.65 -15.64 5.23
C ALA A 171 11.04 -16.00 3.89
N LYS A 172 11.63 -16.95 3.17
CA LYS A 172 11.16 -17.39 1.84
C LYS A 172 9.76 -18.00 1.90
N GLU A 173 9.47 -18.70 2.99
CA GLU A 173 8.17 -19.33 3.24
C GLU A 173 7.05 -18.33 3.43
N GLN A 174 7.38 -17.08 3.78
CA GLN A 174 6.44 -15.97 3.98
C GLN A 174 6.36 -15.06 2.74
N ALA A 175 7.18 -15.26 1.71
CA ALA A 175 7.28 -14.35 0.58
C ALA A 175 5.92 -14.14 -0.13
N ALA A 176 5.17 -15.21 -0.35
CA ALA A 176 3.85 -15.13 -0.99
C ALA A 176 2.83 -14.34 -0.13
N GLN A 177 2.84 -14.52 1.20
CA GLN A 177 1.98 -13.74 2.11
C GLN A 177 2.45 -12.29 2.22
N ASN A 178 3.76 -12.02 2.19
CA ASN A 178 4.28 -10.66 2.11
C ASN A 178 3.74 -9.94 0.86
N ASN A 179 3.68 -10.61 -0.30
CA ASN A 179 3.13 -10.05 -1.53
C ASN A 179 1.64 -9.69 -1.41
N ILE A 180 0.85 -10.45 -0.63
CA ILE A 180 -0.54 -10.08 -0.32
C ILE A 180 -0.58 -8.75 0.43
N VAL A 181 0.24 -8.60 1.48
CA VAL A 181 0.28 -7.37 2.28
C VAL A 181 0.74 -6.20 1.42
N ILE A 182 1.76 -6.37 0.58
CA ILE A 182 2.23 -5.33 -0.33
C ILE A 182 1.12 -4.90 -1.30
N ALA A 183 0.42 -5.84 -1.93
CA ALA A 183 -0.68 -5.53 -2.85
C ALA A 183 -1.85 -4.82 -2.15
N HIS A 184 -2.19 -5.22 -0.92
CA HIS A 184 -3.18 -4.58 -0.06
C HIS A 184 -2.80 -3.11 0.20
N GLU A 185 -1.57 -2.84 0.61
CA GLU A 185 -1.10 -1.50 0.91
C GLU A 185 -0.99 -0.61 -0.35
N ILE A 186 -0.64 -1.18 -1.51
CA ILE A 186 -0.71 -0.46 -2.79
C ILE A 186 -2.14 0.02 -3.05
N LEU A 187 -3.14 -0.83 -2.81
CA LEU A 187 -4.55 -0.48 -3.01
C LEU A 187 -5.02 0.65 -2.10
N HIS A 188 -4.51 0.74 -0.86
CA HIS A 188 -4.75 1.90 0.00
C HIS A 188 -4.25 3.21 -0.61
N THR A 189 -3.09 3.20 -1.29
CA THR A 189 -2.54 4.41 -1.91
C THR A 189 -3.42 4.94 -3.04
N VAL A 190 -4.20 4.07 -3.68
CA VAL A 190 -5.17 4.44 -4.74
C VAL A 190 -6.61 4.51 -4.23
N GLY A 191 -6.82 4.38 -2.90
CA GLY A 191 -8.04 4.74 -2.20
C GLY A 191 -8.97 3.63 -1.80
N ALA A 192 -8.52 2.39 -1.83
CA ALA A 192 -9.25 1.31 -1.19
C ALA A 192 -9.28 1.48 0.33
N THR A 193 -10.33 1.00 0.96
CA THR A 193 -10.50 0.98 2.41
C THR A 193 -10.49 -0.46 2.91
N ASP A 194 -10.08 -0.66 4.16
CA ASP A 194 -10.13 -1.97 4.80
C ASP A 194 -11.53 -2.57 4.80
N LYS A 195 -11.59 -3.89 4.64
CA LYS A 195 -12.83 -4.66 4.62
C LYS A 195 -12.86 -5.71 5.74
N TYR A 196 -12.22 -5.41 6.87
CA TYR A 196 -12.20 -6.23 8.08
C TYR A 196 -12.44 -5.39 9.34
N ASN A 197 -12.85 -6.04 10.40
CA ASN A 197 -13.06 -5.41 11.71
C ASN A 197 -11.76 -5.42 12.54
N PRO A 198 -11.71 -4.78 13.73
CA PRO A 198 -10.53 -4.77 14.60
C PRO A 198 -10.03 -6.15 15.06
N GLN A 199 -10.82 -7.21 14.87
CA GLN A 199 -10.45 -8.59 15.14
C GLN A 199 -9.94 -9.33 13.89
N ASN A 200 -9.64 -8.59 12.80
CA ASN A 200 -9.22 -9.10 11.49
C ASN A 200 -10.25 -10.04 10.81
N GLN A 201 -11.53 -9.92 11.17
CA GLN A 201 -12.59 -10.68 10.52
C GLN A 201 -13.13 -9.90 9.32
N PRO A 202 -13.24 -10.54 8.14
CA PRO A 202 -13.82 -9.93 6.94
C PRO A 202 -15.24 -9.41 7.19
N LEU A 203 -15.53 -8.21 6.70
CA LEU A 203 -16.86 -7.59 6.82
C LEU A 203 -17.76 -8.04 5.69
N PHE A 204 -18.89 -8.67 6.02
CA PHE A 204 -19.92 -9.02 5.02
C PHE A 204 -20.70 -7.77 4.58
N PRO A 205 -21.01 -7.60 3.29
CA PRO A 205 -20.59 -8.45 2.14
C PRO A 205 -19.26 -7.99 1.51
N SER A 206 -18.77 -6.80 1.82
CA SER A 206 -17.67 -6.13 1.10
C SER A 206 -16.29 -6.77 1.27
N GLY A 207 -16.06 -7.49 2.38
CA GLY A 207 -14.84 -8.22 2.67
C GLY A 207 -14.85 -9.69 2.22
N TYR A 208 -15.91 -10.10 1.49
CA TYR A 208 -16.05 -11.46 0.98
C TYR A 208 -15.77 -11.50 -0.52
N ALA A 209 -15.04 -12.51 -0.95
CA ALA A 209 -14.77 -12.73 -2.37
C ALA A 209 -16.03 -13.17 -3.15
N GLU A 210 -16.85 -14.00 -2.52
CA GLU A 210 -18.04 -14.60 -3.09
C GLU A 210 -19.25 -14.37 -2.16
N PRO A 211 -19.77 -13.13 -2.01
CA PRO A 211 -20.82 -12.81 -1.05
C PRO A 211 -22.18 -13.47 -1.36
N ASP A 212 -22.40 -13.86 -2.61
CA ASP A 212 -23.65 -14.50 -3.09
C ASP A 212 -23.56 -16.02 -3.10
N LYS A 213 -22.45 -16.62 -2.65
CA LYS A 213 -22.23 -18.06 -2.64
C LYS A 213 -23.23 -18.79 -1.74
N GLN A 214 -23.68 -19.96 -2.17
CA GLN A 214 -24.56 -20.83 -1.40
C GLN A 214 -24.03 -22.26 -1.36
N PRO A 215 -23.72 -22.83 -0.19
CA PRO A 215 -23.71 -22.19 1.13
C PRO A 215 -22.64 -21.08 1.17
N LEU A 216 -22.83 -20.05 2.01
CA LEU A 216 -21.93 -18.90 2.11
C LEU A 216 -20.52 -19.32 2.55
N TYR A 217 -20.43 -20.32 3.42
CA TYR A 217 -19.18 -20.84 3.98
C TYR A 217 -18.89 -22.28 3.55
N PRO A 218 -17.61 -22.67 3.50
CA PRO A 218 -16.44 -21.78 3.50
C PRO A 218 -16.33 -21.01 2.18
N GLN A 219 -15.77 -19.80 2.23
CA GLN A 219 -15.34 -19.09 1.01
C GLN A 219 -14.13 -19.81 0.41
N THR A 220 -13.86 -19.60 -0.88
CA THR A 220 -12.70 -20.20 -1.56
C THR A 220 -11.56 -19.24 -1.77
N GLN A 221 -11.85 -17.93 -1.75
CA GLN A 221 -10.88 -16.85 -1.96
C GLN A 221 -11.08 -15.75 -0.91
N ALA A 222 -10.07 -14.91 -0.76
CA ALA A 222 -10.11 -13.69 0.04
C ALA A 222 -10.42 -12.47 -0.84
N GLU A 223 -11.21 -11.55 -0.36
CA GLU A 223 -11.19 -10.18 -0.86
C GLU A 223 -9.88 -9.53 -0.39
N ILE A 224 -9.13 -8.91 -1.31
CA ILE A 224 -7.75 -8.43 -1.04
C ILE A 224 -7.69 -7.42 0.12
N MET A 225 -8.70 -6.55 0.29
CA MET A 225 -8.73 -5.57 1.38
C MET A 225 -9.19 -6.17 2.72
N SER A 226 -9.50 -7.47 2.77
CA SER A 226 -9.61 -8.25 4.00
C SER A 226 -8.45 -9.22 4.19
N ALA A 227 -7.79 -9.63 3.10
CA ALA A 227 -6.68 -10.58 3.04
C ALA A 227 -6.98 -11.97 3.65
N HIS A 228 -8.19 -12.18 4.17
CA HIS A 228 -8.62 -13.40 4.85
C HIS A 228 -9.78 -14.08 4.13
N ILE A 229 -9.74 -15.40 4.10
CA ILE A 229 -10.77 -16.28 3.55
C ILE A 229 -11.74 -16.65 4.69
N PRO A 230 -13.02 -16.23 4.67
CA PRO A 230 -14.02 -16.64 5.65
C PRO A 230 -14.27 -18.15 5.60
N MET A 231 -13.99 -18.85 6.70
CA MET A 231 -14.21 -20.30 6.82
C MET A 231 -15.56 -20.62 7.47
N SER A 232 -15.98 -19.74 8.39
CA SER A 232 -17.31 -19.74 9.04
C SER A 232 -17.69 -18.29 9.36
N GLU A 233 -18.76 -18.08 10.10
CA GLU A 233 -19.15 -16.73 10.58
C GLU A 233 -18.11 -16.14 11.55
N GLU A 234 -17.43 -16.99 12.32
CA GLU A 234 -16.49 -16.57 13.38
C GLU A 234 -15.02 -16.83 13.02
N GLU A 235 -14.76 -17.65 12.01
CA GLU A 235 -13.40 -18.07 11.66
C GLU A 235 -13.00 -17.63 10.25
N SER A 236 -11.80 -17.10 10.13
CA SER A 236 -11.16 -16.80 8.86
C SER A 236 -9.69 -17.18 8.91
N ARG A 237 -9.10 -17.42 7.75
CA ARG A 237 -7.67 -17.65 7.61
C ARG A 237 -7.07 -16.71 6.58
N MET A 238 -5.85 -16.27 6.80
CA MET A 238 -5.12 -15.51 5.79
C MET A 238 -4.96 -16.35 4.52
N ALA A 239 -5.08 -15.71 3.36
CA ALA A 239 -4.76 -16.34 2.08
C ALA A 239 -3.27 -16.74 2.01
N ASP A 240 -2.95 -17.81 1.29
CA ASP A 240 -1.58 -18.31 1.20
C ASP A 240 -0.74 -17.53 0.17
N ASN A 241 -1.39 -17.01 -0.87
CA ASN A 241 -0.77 -16.25 -1.96
C ASN A 241 -1.82 -15.41 -2.70
N LEU A 242 -1.38 -14.56 -3.61
CA LEU A 242 -2.24 -13.67 -4.40
C LEU A 242 -3.18 -14.39 -5.37
N ASN A 243 -2.94 -15.68 -5.70
CA ASN A 243 -3.88 -16.46 -6.51
C ASN A 243 -5.17 -16.80 -5.75
N GLN A 244 -5.13 -16.75 -4.43
CA GLN A 244 -6.31 -16.92 -3.58
C GLN A 244 -6.99 -15.57 -3.26
N CYS A 245 -6.54 -14.46 -3.84
CA CYS A 245 -7.09 -13.13 -3.60
C CYS A 245 -7.83 -12.60 -4.83
N VAL A 246 -8.87 -11.82 -4.60
CA VAL A 246 -9.63 -11.10 -5.63
C VAL A 246 -9.84 -9.65 -5.24
N VAL A 247 -10.06 -8.78 -6.24
CA VAL A 247 -10.57 -7.43 -6.03
C VAL A 247 -12.09 -7.49 -6.08
N GLY A 248 -12.73 -7.24 -4.94
CA GLY A 248 -14.19 -7.22 -4.83
C GLY A 248 -14.80 -5.97 -5.47
N GLN A 249 -16.12 -6.01 -5.70
CA GLN A 249 -16.86 -4.92 -6.37
C GLN A 249 -16.70 -3.57 -5.65
N GLN A 250 -16.77 -3.57 -4.31
CA GLN A 250 -16.62 -2.34 -3.52
C GLN A 250 -15.22 -1.75 -3.65
N THR A 251 -14.19 -2.58 -3.57
CA THR A 251 -12.79 -2.17 -3.78
C THR A 251 -12.58 -1.62 -5.18
N ALA A 252 -13.12 -2.29 -6.20
CA ALA A 252 -13.05 -1.84 -7.59
C ALA A 252 -13.69 -0.45 -7.81
N LEU A 253 -14.81 -0.16 -7.13
CA LEU A 253 -15.45 1.17 -7.12
C LEU A 253 -14.56 2.22 -6.45
N GLU A 254 -13.93 1.88 -5.33
CA GLU A 254 -13.09 2.80 -4.56
C GLU A 254 -11.83 3.21 -5.32
N ILE A 255 -11.24 2.28 -6.09
CA ILE A 255 -10.04 2.52 -6.89
C ILE A 255 -10.32 2.97 -8.33
N ASN A 256 -11.59 3.22 -8.70
CA ASN A 256 -12.06 3.61 -10.03
C ASN A 256 -11.81 2.57 -11.14
N TRP A 257 -11.86 1.28 -10.85
CA TRP A 257 -11.91 0.24 -11.87
C TRP A 257 -13.31 0.08 -12.45
N VAL A 258 -14.32 0.54 -11.72
CA VAL A 258 -15.71 0.62 -12.17
C VAL A 258 -16.19 2.05 -11.99
N SER A 259 -16.88 2.59 -12.96
CA SER A 259 -17.58 3.88 -12.85
C SER A 259 -18.85 3.73 -11.98
N ARG A 260 -19.10 4.75 -11.16
CA ARG A 260 -20.35 4.84 -10.38
C ARG A 260 -21.56 5.04 -11.27
#